data_ccaa92b349db232297013c99494f162b
#
_entry.id   ccaa92b349db232297013c99494f162b
#
_cell.length_a   1.000
_cell.length_b   1.000
_cell.length_c   1.000
_cell.angle_alpha   90.00
_cell.angle_beta   90.00
_cell.angle_gamma   90.00
#
_symmetry.space_group_name_H-M   'P 1'
#
loop_
_entity.id
_entity.type
_entity.pdbx_description
1 polymer ?
#
loop_
_entity_poly.entity_id
_entity_poly.type
_entity_poly.pdbx_seq_one_letter_code
_entity_poly.pdbx_strand_id
1 'polypeptide(L)'
;MKQISLLVIIFFSFFLNSFSQEKNCDINTQFTQNAQFLFNSFQKGIVVFENNTQTSAILNYNILSNDIYYIDNEKFYVLSPESLDHVFICNKKFYSYNNKVYELIYNKKLQILVGREVSWEEFQGREGAYGAKSPNTVGSNLNTLDVTNISEDHSYLVNLRDNEDKEITINLNFKIKYGNNFYSTSKRSFYKIYPNHKKKIKQYIKDNNLNLNRKSDLIKLANYCNDL
;
A
#
# COMPACT_ATOMS: atom_id res chain seq x y z
N MET A 1 51.64 -27.39 -1.30
CA MET A 1 50.71 -26.51 -0.56
C MET A 1 50.23 -25.26 -1.28
N LYS A 2 50.69 -24.89 -2.47
CA LYS A 2 50.21 -23.69 -3.23
C LYS A 2 48.98 -23.92 -4.12
N GLN A 3 48.61 -25.17 -4.43
CA GLN A 3 47.46 -25.46 -5.31
C GLN A 3 46.13 -25.49 -4.62
N ILE A 4 46.07 -25.73 -3.30
CA ILE A 4 44.80 -25.78 -2.52
C ILE A 4 44.25 -24.36 -2.32
N SER A 5 45.10 -23.33 -2.24
CA SER A 5 44.68 -21.95 -2.04
C SER A 5 43.95 -21.36 -3.25
N LEU A 6 44.29 -21.78 -4.44
CA LEU A 6 43.68 -21.27 -5.69
C LEU A 6 42.24 -21.82 -5.87
N LEU A 7 42.02 -23.06 -5.49
CA LEU A 7 40.71 -23.73 -5.61
C LEU A 7 39.64 -23.16 -4.68
N VAL A 8 40.06 -22.72 -3.49
CA VAL A 8 39.16 -22.08 -2.50
C VAL A 8 38.73 -20.68 -2.97
N ILE A 9 39.60 -19.92 -3.62
CA ILE A 9 39.28 -18.59 -4.13
C ILE A 9 38.27 -18.67 -5.30
N ILE A 10 38.40 -19.68 -6.17
CA ILE A 10 37.47 -19.89 -7.28
C ILE A 10 36.08 -20.31 -6.77
N PHE A 11 36.00 -21.09 -5.69
CA PHE A 11 34.70 -21.51 -5.12
C PHE A 11 33.99 -20.35 -4.43
N PHE A 12 34.73 -19.39 -3.84
CA PHE A 12 34.14 -18.22 -3.17
C PHE A 12 33.62 -17.18 -4.17
N SER A 13 34.19 -17.10 -5.38
CA SER A 13 33.72 -16.17 -6.42
C SER A 13 32.40 -16.61 -7.07
N PHE A 14 32.02 -17.89 -7.00
CA PHE A 14 30.74 -18.39 -7.50
C PHE A 14 29.56 -18.08 -6.57
N PHE A 15 29.82 -17.86 -5.27
CA PHE A 15 28.75 -17.52 -4.31
C PHE A 15 28.35 -16.06 -4.32
N LEU A 16 29.12 -15.15 -4.94
CA LEU A 16 28.84 -13.72 -4.95
C LEU A 16 27.95 -13.26 -6.11
N ASN A 17 27.65 -14.13 -7.08
CA ASN A 17 26.83 -13.77 -8.24
C ASN A 17 25.36 -14.18 -8.16
N SER A 18 24.87 -14.59 -7.00
CA SER A 18 23.48 -15.05 -6.84
C SER A 18 22.54 -14.01 -6.23
N PHE A 19 22.98 -12.77 -6.08
CA PHE A 19 22.11 -11.72 -5.55
C PHE A 19 21.89 -10.62 -6.58
N SER A 20 20.60 -10.46 -6.88
CA SER A 20 19.99 -9.33 -7.57
C SER A 20 19.69 -9.50 -9.05
N GLN A 21 18.78 -10.39 -9.39
CA GLN A 21 17.76 -9.96 -10.33
C GLN A 21 16.69 -9.24 -9.50
N GLU A 22 16.78 -7.93 -9.40
CA GLU A 22 15.61 -7.08 -9.13
C GLU A 22 14.58 -7.41 -10.22
N LYS A 23 13.67 -8.31 -9.89
CA LYS A 23 12.54 -8.59 -10.76
C LYS A 23 11.72 -7.31 -10.72
N ASN A 24 11.85 -6.48 -11.78
CA ASN A 24 11.00 -5.32 -11.97
C ASN A 24 9.56 -5.79 -11.90
N CYS A 25 8.93 -5.52 -10.78
CA CYS A 25 7.52 -5.80 -10.61
C CYS A 25 6.78 -4.63 -11.20
N ASP A 26 6.20 -4.83 -12.37
CA ASP A 26 5.40 -3.81 -13.04
C ASP A 26 4.19 -3.47 -12.17
N ILE A 27 4.24 -2.27 -11.60
CA ILE A 27 3.09 -1.69 -10.91
C ILE A 27 2.09 -1.30 -12.00
N ASN A 28 0.83 -1.60 -11.75
CA ASN A 28 -0.25 -1.25 -12.65
C ASN A 28 -0.41 0.28 -12.69
N THR A 29 0.18 0.91 -13.70
CA THR A 29 0.04 2.36 -13.95
C THR A 29 -1.09 2.66 -14.94
N GLN A 30 -1.58 1.63 -15.65
CA GLN A 30 -2.72 1.70 -16.54
C GLN A 30 -3.74 0.68 -16.04
N PHE A 31 -4.83 1.16 -15.47
CA PHE A 31 -5.92 0.32 -14.99
C PHE A 31 -6.64 -0.33 -16.18
N THR A 32 -6.17 -1.51 -16.57
CA THR A 32 -6.81 -2.39 -17.54
C THR A 32 -7.73 -3.38 -16.80
N GLN A 33 -8.17 -4.46 -17.41
CA GLN A 33 -9.14 -5.45 -16.90
C GLN A 33 -8.90 -5.97 -15.45
N ASN A 34 -7.70 -5.77 -14.88
CA ASN A 34 -7.37 -6.10 -13.49
C ASN A 34 -7.10 -4.86 -12.63
N ALA A 35 -7.74 -3.76 -12.93
CA ALA A 35 -7.54 -2.46 -12.31
C ALA A 35 -7.68 -2.42 -10.76
N GLN A 36 -8.33 -3.42 -10.19
CA GLN A 36 -8.43 -3.56 -8.73
C GLN A 36 -7.13 -4.02 -8.05
N PHE A 37 -6.14 -4.51 -8.81
CA PHE A 37 -4.90 -5.02 -8.26
C PHE A 37 -3.73 -4.05 -8.45
N LEU A 38 -2.87 -3.95 -7.44
CA LEU A 38 -1.72 -3.05 -7.45
C LEU A 38 -0.65 -3.47 -8.47
N PHE A 39 -0.48 -4.76 -8.67
CA PHE A 39 0.48 -5.30 -9.65
C PHE A 39 -0.27 -5.84 -10.86
N ASN A 40 0.31 -5.66 -12.05
CA ASN A 40 -0.28 -6.13 -13.33
C ASN A 40 -0.53 -7.65 -13.37
N SER A 41 0.22 -8.39 -12.59
CA SER A 41 0.06 -9.84 -12.42
C SER A 41 0.33 -10.24 -10.98
N PHE A 42 -0.19 -11.39 -10.58
CA PHE A 42 0.13 -11.97 -9.29
C PHE A 42 1.63 -12.31 -9.22
N GLN A 43 2.26 -11.96 -8.11
CA GLN A 43 3.69 -12.03 -7.91
C GLN A 43 4.04 -13.01 -6.79
N LYS A 44 5.19 -13.70 -6.91
CA LYS A 44 5.71 -14.49 -5.80
C LYS A 44 6.04 -13.57 -4.63
N GLY A 45 5.44 -13.86 -3.48
CA GLY A 45 5.63 -13.09 -2.25
C GLY A 45 5.89 -14.00 -1.05
N ILE A 46 6.14 -13.37 0.09
CA ILE A 46 6.37 -14.03 1.37
C ILE A 46 5.34 -13.51 2.36
N VAL A 47 4.60 -14.42 2.95
CA VAL A 47 3.65 -14.17 4.03
C VAL A 47 4.33 -14.53 5.34
N VAL A 48 4.34 -13.60 6.29
CA VAL A 48 4.86 -13.81 7.66
C VAL A 48 3.70 -13.68 8.63
N PHE A 49 3.50 -14.71 9.43
CA PHE A 49 2.43 -14.79 10.43
C PHE A 49 2.91 -14.29 11.80
N GLU A 50 1.97 -13.92 12.69
CA GLU A 50 2.26 -13.46 14.05
C GLU A 50 3.09 -14.44 14.88
N ASN A 51 2.96 -15.74 14.62
CA ASN A 51 3.76 -16.80 15.25
C ASN A 51 5.18 -16.93 14.67
N ASN A 52 5.61 -15.99 13.81
CA ASN A 52 6.88 -15.97 13.09
C ASN A 52 7.07 -17.11 12.06
N THR A 53 6.04 -17.89 11.77
CA THR A 53 6.09 -18.81 10.61
C THR A 53 5.98 -18.01 9.32
N GLN A 54 6.56 -18.54 8.23
CA GLN A 54 6.50 -17.88 6.93
C GLN A 54 6.21 -18.90 5.83
N THR A 55 5.53 -18.44 4.80
CA THR A 55 5.25 -19.22 3.60
C THR A 55 5.37 -18.36 2.34
N SER A 56 5.68 -19.00 1.22
CA SER A 56 5.66 -18.36 -0.09
C SER A 56 4.34 -18.62 -0.79
N ALA A 57 3.78 -17.60 -1.42
CA ALA A 57 2.57 -17.72 -2.22
C ALA A 57 2.63 -16.78 -3.44
N ILE A 58 1.71 -16.98 -4.38
CA ILE A 58 1.53 -16.09 -5.52
C ILE A 58 0.46 -15.08 -5.13
N LEU A 59 0.86 -13.82 -4.95
CA LEU A 59 0.12 -12.78 -4.25
C LEU A 59 -0.15 -11.56 -5.14
N ASN A 60 -1.23 -10.86 -4.85
CA ASN A 60 -1.45 -9.49 -5.28
C ASN A 60 -2.22 -8.71 -4.20
N TYR A 61 -2.13 -7.39 -4.21
CA TYR A 61 -2.87 -6.52 -3.31
C TYR A 61 -4.04 -5.90 -4.08
N ASN A 62 -5.25 -6.13 -3.59
CA ASN A 62 -6.45 -5.52 -4.14
C ASN A 62 -6.64 -4.13 -3.52
N ILE A 63 -6.61 -3.10 -4.37
CA ILE A 63 -6.70 -1.70 -3.96
C ILE A 63 -8.12 -1.35 -3.50
N LEU A 64 -9.14 -1.98 -4.10
CA LEU A 64 -10.55 -1.66 -3.82
C LEU A 64 -11.02 -2.29 -2.49
N SER A 65 -10.67 -3.56 -2.25
CA SER A 65 -11.03 -4.22 -0.99
C SER A 65 -10.02 -3.98 0.14
N ASN A 66 -8.81 -3.47 -0.20
CA ASN A 66 -7.69 -3.28 0.72
C ASN A 66 -7.20 -4.60 1.34
N ASP A 67 -7.24 -5.67 0.54
CA ASP A 67 -6.88 -7.03 0.95
C ASP A 67 -5.73 -7.58 0.11
N ILE A 68 -5.06 -8.61 0.65
CA ILE A 68 -4.11 -9.41 -0.11
C ILE A 68 -4.79 -10.68 -0.60
N TYR A 69 -4.68 -10.91 -1.90
CA TYR A 69 -5.17 -12.10 -2.55
C TYR A 69 -4.03 -13.05 -2.87
N TYR A 70 -4.30 -14.35 -2.82
CA TYR A 70 -3.39 -15.38 -3.30
C TYR A 70 -4.10 -16.33 -4.26
N ILE A 71 -3.30 -16.98 -5.10
CA ILE A 71 -3.77 -18.01 -6.03
C ILE A 71 -3.36 -19.38 -5.49
N ASP A 72 -4.34 -20.27 -5.39
CA ASP A 72 -4.14 -21.69 -5.16
C ASP A 72 -5.07 -22.48 -6.08
N ASN A 73 -4.52 -23.48 -6.81
CA ASN A 73 -5.25 -24.31 -7.76
C ASN A 73 -6.16 -23.49 -8.71
N GLU A 74 -5.61 -22.42 -9.31
CA GLU A 74 -6.29 -21.51 -10.25
C GLU A 74 -7.47 -20.73 -9.65
N LYS A 75 -7.64 -20.77 -8.33
CA LYS A 75 -8.68 -20.01 -7.61
C LYS A 75 -8.07 -18.87 -6.82
N PHE A 76 -8.85 -17.80 -6.69
CA PHE A 76 -8.47 -16.62 -5.89
C PHE A 76 -9.03 -16.75 -4.48
N TYR A 77 -8.18 -16.49 -3.50
CA TYR A 77 -8.52 -16.47 -2.08
C TYR A 77 -8.02 -15.19 -1.45
N VAL A 78 -8.73 -14.71 -0.44
CA VAL A 78 -8.29 -13.60 0.39
C VAL A 78 -7.45 -14.14 1.53
N LEU A 79 -6.29 -13.51 1.76
CA LEU A 79 -5.45 -13.82 2.90
C LEU A 79 -6.05 -13.18 4.16
N SER A 80 -6.40 -14.00 5.16
CA SER A 80 -6.97 -13.48 6.41
C SER A 80 -5.97 -12.58 7.14
N PRO A 81 -6.33 -11.33 7.44
CA PRO A 81 -5.43 -10.41 8.13
C PRO A 81 -5.24 -10.71 9.63
N GLU A 82 -6.09 -11.56 10.23
CA GLU A 82 -6.12 -11.80 11.69
C GLU A 82 -4.87 -12.47 12.25
N SER A 83 -4.25 -13.36 11.49
CA SER A 83 -3.03 -14.06 11.88
C SER A 83 -1.77 -13.51 11.21
N LEU A 84 -1.90 -12.43 10.48
CA LEU A 84 -0.89 -11.88 9.62
C LEU A 84 -0.08 -10.79 10.33
N ASP A 85 1.25 -10.96 10.43
CA ASP A 85 2.13 -9.85 10.83
C ASP A 85 2.45 -8.95 9.63
N HIS A 86 3.04 -9.52 8.57
CA HIS A 86 3.32 -8.76 7.36
C HIS A 86 3.49 -9.64 6.12
N VAL A 87 3.42 -8.99 4.95
CA VAL A 87 3.60 -9.62 3.65
C VAL A 87 4.60 -8.83 2.82
N PHE A 88 5.46 -9.54 2.11
CA PHE A 88 6.28 -8.97 1.04
C PHE A 88 5.72 -9.39 -0.31
N ILE A 89 5.47 -8.43 -1.17
CA ILE A 89 5.16 -8.65 -2.59
C ILE A 89 6.10 -7.76 -3.38
N CYS A 90 7.01 -8.35 -4.14
CA CYS A 90 8.07 -7.62 -4.82
C CYS A 90 8.90 -6.77 -3.85
N ASN A 91 9.01 -5.48 -4.12
CA ASN A 91 9.72 -4.50 -3.29
C ASN A 91 8.85 -3.80 -2.25
N LYS A 92 7.58 -4.21 -2.12
CA LYS A 92 6.63 -3.62 -1.18
C LYS A 92 6.40 -4.52 0.02
N LYS A 93 6.27 -3.88 1.18
CA LYS A 93 5.92 -4.52 2.45
C LYS A 93 4.55 -4.03 2.91
N PHE A 94 3.71 -4.97 3.32
CA PHE A 94 2.38 -4.73 3.84
C PHE A 94 2.28 -5.25 5.27
N TYR A 95 1.71 -4.47 6.17
CA TYR A 95 1.43 -4.85 7.55
C TYR A 95 -0.06 -5.06 7.76
N SER A 96 -0.41 -6.03 8.60
CA SER A 96 -1.76 -6.15 9.14
C SER A 96 -1.89 -5.35 10.43
N TYR A 97 -3.00 -4.62 10.57
CA TYR A 97 -3.36 -3.93 11.81
C TYR A 97 -4.86 -3.69 11.88
N ASN A 98 -5.50 -4.18 12.96
CA ASN A 98 -6.96 -4.11 13.15
C ASN A 98 -7.74 -4.66 11.95
N ASN A 99 -7.38 -5.83 11.46
CA ASN A 99 -8.00 -6.53 10.32
C ASN A 99 -7.99 -5.71 9.02
N LYS A 100 -7.03 -4.80 8.86
CA LYS A 100 -6.82 -4.02 7.65
C LYS A 100 -5.35 -4.14 7.21
N VAL A 101 -5.12 -4.04 5.92
CA VAL A 101 -3.79 -4.10 5.33
C VAL A 101 -3.28 -2.69 5.05
N TYR A 102 -2.01 -2.43 5.39
CA TYR A 102 -1.35 -1.15 5.21
C TYR A 102 -0.02 -1.33 4.48
N GLU A 103 0.18 -0.64 3.38
CA GLU A 103 1.46 -0.61 2.65
C GLU A 103 2.48 0.26 3.39
N LEU A 104 3.70 -0.22 3.57
CA LEU A 104 4.81 0.56 4.08
C LEU A 104 5.34 1.50 3.00
N ILE A 105 5.21 2.81 3.19
CA ILE A 105 5.64 3.84 2.23
C ILE A 105 6.87 4.63 2.68
N TYR A 106 7.24 4.53 3.96
CA TYR A 106 8.44 5.14 4.51
C TYR A 106 9.01 4.25 5.61
N ASN A 107 10.27 3.84 5.47
CA ASN A 107 10.92 2.83 6.32
C ASN A 107 12.19 3.38 6.99
N LYS A 108 12.04 3.93 8.20
CA LYS A 108 13.11 4.22 9.16
C LYS A 108 12.63 3.81 10.55
N LYS A 109 13.25 4.32 11.63
CA LYS A 109 12.85 4.05 13.02
C LYS A 109 11.37 4.35 13.27
N LEU A 110 10.89 5.51 12.79
CA LEU A 110 9.48 5.82 12.65
C LEU A 110 9.08 5.49 11.21
N GLN A 111 8.09 4.63 11.04
CA GLN A 111 7.59 4.16 9.75
C GLN A 111 6.25 4.83 9.42
N ILE A 112 5.99 5.10 8.15
CA ILE A 112 4.68 5.56 7.67
C ILE A 112 4.08 4.46 6.81
N LEU A 113 2.82 4.18 7.10
CA LEU A 113 2.01 3.19 6.41
C LEU A 113 0.82 3.88 5.76
N VAL A 114 0.32 3.32 4.66
CA VAL A 114 -0.89 3.77 3.98
C VAL A 114 -1.86 2.61 3.78
N GLY A 115 -3.09 2.80 4.23
CA GLY A 115 -4.24 1.98 3.89
C GLY A 115 -5.12 2.73 2.90
N ARG A 116 -5.96 2.00 2.18
CA ARG A 116 -6.88 2.53 1.18
C ARG A 116 -8.30 2.25 1.63
N GLU A 117 -9.15 3.25 1.58
CA GLU A 117 -10.57 3.11 1.91
C GLU A 117 -11.40 3.58 0.71
N VAL A 118 -12.20 2.69 0.18
CA VAL A 118 -13.04 2.96 -0.98
C VAL A 118 -14.37 3.53 -0.51
N SER A 119 -14.76 4.67 -1.08
CA SER A 119 -16.11 5.20 -0.99
C SER A 119 -16.74 5.20 -2.39
N TRP A 120 -17.99 4.80 -2.43
CA TRP A 120 -18.79 4.76 -3.65
C TRP A 120 -19.78 5.91 -3.61
N GLU A 121 -19.74 6.81 -4.58
CA GLU A 121 -20.79 7.78 -4.79
C GLU A 121 -21.66 7.29 -5.94
N GLU A 122 -22.96 7.07 -5.68
CA GLU A 122 -23.93 6.90 -6.75
C GLU A 122 -24.05 8.24 -7.47
N PHE A 123 -23.71 8.24 -8.75
CA PHE A 123 -23.95 9.40 -9.59
C PHE A 123 -25.46 9.66 -9.61
N GLN A 124 -25.91 10.65 -8.86
CA GLN A 124 -27.26 11.19 -9.03
C GLN A 124 -27.29 11.84 -10.41
N GLY A 125 -27.73 11.07 -11.42
CA GLY A 125 -27.77 11.47 -12.79
C GLY A 125 -28.25 12.91 -12.92
N ARG A 126 -27.60 13.72 -13.75
CA ARG A 126 -28.06 15.06 -14.09
C ARG A 126 -29.53 14.93 -14.44
N GLU A 127 -30.40 15.63 -13.72
CA GLU A 127 -31.78 15.79 -14.13
C GLU A 127 -31.76 16.31 -15.57
N GLY A 128 -32.21 15.47 -16.49
CA GLY A 128 -32.47 15.90 -17.86
C GLY A 128 -33.48 17.03 -17.83
N ALA A 129 -33.45 17.94 -18.79
CA ALA A 129 -34.24 19.18 -18.88
C ALA A 129 -35.77 18.96 -18.68
N TYR A 130 -36.25 17.76 -18.43
CA TYR A 130 -37.64 17.38 -18.21
C TYR A 130 -37.90 16.50 -17.00
N GLY A 131 -36.97 16.43 -16.03
CA GLY A 131 -37.24 15.77 -14.72
C GLY A 131 -37.48 14.26 -14.74
N ALA A 132 -37.16 13.55 -15.81
CA ALA A 132 -37.33 12.11 -15.90
C ALA A 132 -36.11 11.38 -15.32
N LYS A 133 -36.28 10.74 -14.17
CA LYS A 133 -35.32 9.74 -13.64
C LYS A 133 -35.50 8.45 -14.45
N SER A 134 -34.46 8.06 -15.20
CA SER A 134 -34.43 6.77 -15.87
C SER A 134 -34.00 5.67 -14.89
N PRO A 135 -34.80 4.64 -14.63
CA PRO A 135 -34.37 3.53 -13.81
C PRO A 135 -33.53 2.59 -14.65
N ASN A 136 -32.24 2.51 -14.38
CA ASN A 136 -31.37 1.54 -15.05
C ASN A 136 -31.26 0.25 -14.29
N THR A 137 -31.51 -0.81 -15.01
CA THR A 137 -31.43 -2.21 -14.61
C THR A 137 -29.97 -2.66 -14.54
N VAL A 138 -29.65 -3.35 -13.46
CA VAL A 138 -28.33 -3.85 -13.09
C VAL A 138 -27.87 -4.99 -14.01
N GLY A 139 -26.66 -4.87 -14.52
CA GLY A 139 -25.93 -5.96 -15.16
C GLY A 139 -24.44 -5.68 -15.11
N SER A 140 -23.79 -6.21 -14.11
CA SER A 140 -22.39 -5.91 -13.78
C SER A 140 -21.40 -6.70 -14.61
N ASN A 141 -20.54 -6.02 -15.34
CA ASN A 141 -19.19 -6.49 -15.68
C ASN A 141 -18.23 -5.31 -15.56
N LEU A 142 -17.46 -5.30 -14.48
CA LEU A 142 -16.41 -4.31 -14.21
C LEU A 142 -15.22 -4.60 -15.13
N ASN A 143 -15.20 -4.02 -16.33
CA ASN A 143 -14.16 -4.35 -17.30
C ASN A 143 -13.08 -3.29 -17.48
N THR A 144 -13.28 -2.04 -17.05
CA THR A 144 -12.23 -1.01 -17.23
C THR A 144 -12.31 0.07 -16.17
N LEU A 145 -11.19 0.35 -15.51
CA LEU A 145 -11.00 1.44 -14.56
C LEU A 145 -10.10 2.51 -15.19
N ASP A 146 -10.61 3.73 -15.39
CA ASP A 146 -9.81 4.88 -15.76
C ASP A 146 -9.49 5.71 -14.51
N VAL A 147 -8.21 5.88 -14.20
CA VAL A 147 -7.75 6.78 -13.14
C VAL A 147 -7.47 8.14 -13.75
N THR A 148 -8.37 9.09 -13.53
CA THR A 148 -8.28 10.40 -14.18
C THR A 148 -7.59 11.48 -13.35
N ASN A 149 -7.44 11.30 -12.02
CA ASN A 149 -6.74 12.26 -11.18
C ASN A 149 -6.03 11.55 -10.03
N ILE A 150 -4.75 11.32 -10.17
CA ILE A 150 -3.90 10.85 -9.07
C ILE A 150 -3.42 12.09 -8.32
N SER A 151 -4.11 12.46 -7.25
CA SER A 151 -3.49 13.27 -6.20
C SER A 151 -2.72 12.32 -5.30
N GLU A 152 -1.42 12.24 -5.45
CA GLU A 152 -0.55 11.36 -4.63
C GLU A 152 -0.68 11.62 -3.13
N ASP A 153 -1.33 12.70 -2.73
CA ASP A 153 -1.31 13.20 -1.36
C ASP A 153 -2.53 12.81 -0.51
N HIS A 154 -3.75 12.58 -1.06
CA HIS A 154 -4.95 12.41 -0.22
C HIS A 154 -5.92 11.34 -0.68
N SER A 155 -6.32 11.37 -1.93
CA SER A 155 -7.31 10.47 -2.54
C SER A 155 -7.14 10.49 -4.05
N TYR A 156 -7.60 9.47 -4.70
CA TYR A 156 -7.66 9.43 -6.15
C TYR A 156 -9.03 8.92 -6.60
N LEU A 157 -9.52 9.53 -7.67
CA LEU A 157 -10.76 9.14 -8.32
C LEU A 157 -10.49 8.06 -9.34
N VAL A 158 -11.30 7.05 -9.32
CA VAL A 158 -11.27 5.95 -10.27
C VAL A 158 -12.63 5.92 -10.97
N ASN A 159 -12.64 6.23 -12.27
CA ASN A 159 -13.86 6.11 -13.07
C ASN A 159 -14.01 4.67 -13.57
N LEU A 160 -15.12 4.05 -13.20
CA LEU A 160 -15.51 2.75 -13.74
C LEU A 160 -16.21 3.00 -15.07
N ARG A 161 -15.54 2.67 -16.17
CA ARG A 161 -16.19 2.63 -17.48
C ARG A 161 -16.74 1.24 -17.71
N ASP A 162 -17.96 1.01 -17.28
CA ASP A 162 -18.92 0.10 -17.91
C ASP A 162 -20.32 0.39 -17.37
N ASN A 163 -21.14 0.96 -18.23
CA ASN A 163 -22.61 1.07 -18.20
C ASN A 163 -23.31 1.69 -16.99
N GLU A 164 -22.61 2.13 -15.96
CA GLU A 164 -23.20 2.92 -14.87
C GLU A 164 -22.21 3.98 -14.41
N ASP A 165 -22.67 5.23 -14.37
CA ASP A 165 -21.94 6.41 -13.88
C ASP A 165 -21.63 6.32 -12.38
N LYS A 166 -20.80 5.36 -11.98
CA LYS A 166 -20.33 5.24 -10.58
C LYS A 166 -18.94 5.80 -10.44
N GLU A 167 -18.83 6.78 -9.60
CA GLU A 167 -17.55 7.38 -9.23
C GLU A 167 -17.02 6.69 -7.95
N ILE A 168 -15.80 6.15 -8.03
CA ILE A 168 -15.14 5.54 -6.89
C ILE A 168 -14.06 6.51 -6.40
N THR A 169 -14.16 6.89 -5.14
CA THR A 169 -13.11 7.64 -4.47
C THR A 169 -12.30 6.71 -3.58
N ILE A 170 -10.98 6.66 -3.77
CA ILE A 170 -10.08 5.95 -2.90
C ILE A 170 -9.42 6.94 -1.95
N ASN A 171 -9.80 6.89 -0.68
CA ASN A 171 -9.25 7.72 0.37
C ASN A 171 -8.01 7.06 0.97
N LEU A 172 -6.93 7.83 1.13
CA LEU A 172 -5.71 7.35 1.76
C LEU A 172 -5.77 7.55 3.28
N ASN A 173 -5.64 6.46 4.02
CA ASN A 173 -5.61 6.46 5.49
C ASN A 173 -4.19 6.12 5.96
N PHE A 174 -3.51 7.10 6.56
CA PHE A 174 -2.14 6.92 7.02
C PHE A 174 -2.06 6.46 8.47
N LYS A 175 -1.04 5.65 8.77
CA LYS A 175 -0.68 5.22 10.13
C LYS A 175 0.81 5.42 10.37
N ILE A 176 1.18 5.59 11.62
CA ILE A 176 2.55 5.60 12.09
C ILE A 176 2.81 4.26 12.76
N LYS A 177 3.90 3.57 12.40
CA LYS A 177 4.42 2.43 13.15
C LYS A 177 5.74 2.82 13.80
N TYR A 178 5.86 2.59 15.12
CA TYR A 178 7.07 2.83 15.88
C TYR A 178 7.29 1.66 16.84
N GLY A 179 8.36 0.90 16.60
CA GLY A 179 8.52 -0.43 17.19
C GLY A 179 7.36 -1.34 16.79
N ASN A 180 6.71 -1.99 17.77
CA ASN A 180 5.55 -2.85 17.55
C ASN A 180 4.22 -2.12 17.66
N ASN A 181 4.22 -0.80 17.87
CA ASN A 181 2.99 -0.04 18.09
C ASN A 181 2.57 0.74 16.86
N PHE A 182 1.25 0.80 16.65
CA PHE A 182 0.62 1.58 15.59
C PHE A 182 -0.09 2.80 16.20
N TYR A 183 -0.01 3.94 15.50
CA TYR A 183 -0.58 5.21 15.92
C TYR A 183 -1.31 5.89 14.76
N SER A 184 -2.27 6.75 15.08
CA SER A 184 -2.85 7.68 14.10
C SER A 184 -1.83 8.76 13.69
N THR A 185 -2.02 9.39 12.53
CA THR A 185 -1.18 10.49 12.03
C THR A 185 -1.56 11.84 12.67
N SER A 186 -1.58 11.91 13.98
CA SER A 186 -1.92 13.12 14.72
C SER A 186 -0.69 13.74 15.39
N LYS A 187 -0.72 15.05 15.62
CA LYS A 187 0.33 15.75 16.43
C LYS A 187 0.56 15.09 17.79
N ARG A 188 -0.54 14.59 18.43
CA ARG A 188 -0.46 13.89 19.72
C ARG A 188 0.37 12.61 19.65
N SER A 189 0.24 11.86 18.56
CA SER A 189 1.01 10.62 18.35
C SER A 189 2.51 10.90 18.27
N PHE A 190 2.92 11.91 17.52
CA PHE A 190 4.33 12.31 17.44
C PHE A 190 4.85 12.76 18.80
N TYR A 191 4.06 13.50 19.59
CA TYR A 191 4.45 13.93 20.94
C TYR A 191 4.56 12.75 21.91
N LYS A 192 3.75 11.70 21.74
CA LYS A 192 3.82 10.48 22.54
C LYS A 192 5.06 9.66 22.21
N ILE A 193 5.41 9.58 20.92
CA ILE A 193 6.59 8.85 20.44
C ILE A 193 7.89 9.57 20.83
N TYR A 194 7.90 10.91 20.81
CA TYR A 194 9.07 11.74 21.10
C TYR A 194 8.76 12.75 22.21
N PRO A 195 8.54 12.34 23.47
CA PRO A 195 8.07 13.22 24.54
C PRO A 195 9.04 14.37 24.86
N ASN A 196 10.34 14.10 24.80
CA ASN A 196 11.39 15.10 25.08
C ASN A 196 11.54 16.15 23.97
N HIS A 197 10.97 15.90 22.78
CA HIS A 197 11.11 16.79 21.61
C HIS A 197 9.80 17.49 21.21
N LYS A 198 8.76 17.42 22.06
CA LYS A 198 7.42 17.97 21.78
C LYS A 198 7.44 19.43 21.31
N LYS A 199 8.25 20.29 21.96
CA LYS A 199 8.35 21.71 21.59
C LYS A 199 8.95 21.88 20.18
N LYS A 200 10.04 21.16 19.88
CA LYS A 200 10.70 21.17 18.57
C LYS A 200 9.78 20.69 17.45
N ILE A 201 9.08 19.58 17.67
CA ILE A 201 8.14 19.01 16.72
C ILE A 201 6.97 19.97 16.44
N LYS A 202 6.41 20.59 17.51
CA LYS A 202 5.34 21.58 17.38
C LYS A 202 5.78 22.77 16.52
N GLN A 203 6.98 23.26 16.78
CA GLN A 203 7.55 24.40 16.03
C GLN A 203 7.79 24.02 14.58
N TYR A 204 8.41 22.86 14.31
CA TYR A 204 8.67 22.37 12.95
C TYR A 204 7.41 22.24 12.11
N ILE A 205 6.32 21.66 12.68
CA ILE A 205 5.02 21.56 12.01
C ILE A 205 4.49 22.94 11.62
N LYS A 206 4.59 23.92 12.54
CA LYS A 206 4.13 25.30 12.32
C LYS A 206 4.94 26.01 11.23
N ASP A 207 6.26 26.00 11.35
CA ASP A 207 7.16 26.72 10.45
C ASP A 207 7.12 26.21 9.01
N ASN A 208 6.85 24.91 8.85
CA ASN A 208 6.73 24.27 7.54
C ASN A 208 5.27 24.12 7.07
N ASN A 209 4.29 24.63 7.83
CA ASN A 209 2.86 24.54 7.52
C ASN A 209 2.41 23.12 7.14
N LEU A 210 2.86 22.10 7.90
CA LEU A 210 2.63 20.70 7.54
C LEU A 210 1.19 20.25 7.77
N ASN A 211 0.61 19.62 6.76
CA ASN A 211 -0.67 18.92 6.83
C ASN A 211 -0.45 17.42 7.02
N LEU A 212 -0.77 16.89 8.21
CA LEU A 212 -0.51 15.48 8.55
C LEU A 212 -1.45 14.47 7.84
N ASN A 213 -2.36 14.95 7.01
CA ASN A 213 -3.14 14.11 6.11
C ASN A 213 -2.47 13.95 4.73
N ARG A 214 -1.38 14.66 4.45
CA ARG A 214 -0.63 14.57 3.19
C ARG A 214 0.56 13.65 3.35
N LYS A 215 0.74 12.73 2.40
CA LYS A 215 1.86 11.79 2.35
C LYS A 215 3.21 12.50 2.42
N SER A 216 3.42 13.51 1.58
CA SER A 216 4.66 14.30 1.51
C SER A 216 5.00 14.97 2.84
N ASP A 217 4.02 15.57 3.50
CA ASP A 217 4.20 16.28 4.76
C ASP A 217 4.45 15.32 5.93
N LEU A 218 3.78 14.16 5.92
CA LEU A 218 4.04 13.10 6.89
C LEU A 218 5.46 12.55 6.79
N ILE A 219 5.93 12.28 5.56
CA ILE A 219 7.31 11.81 5.32
C ILE A 219 8.32 12.88 5.76
N LYS A 220 8.05 14.16 5.46
CA LYS A 220 8.89 15.29 5.89
C LYS A 220 8.98 15.36 7.41
N LEU A 221 7.85 15.23 8.12
CA LEU A 221 7.84 15.22 9.59
C LEU A 221 8.53 13.97 10.16
N ALA A 222 8.30 12.80 9.55
CA ALA A 222 8.93 11.55 9.96
C ALA A 222 10.46 11.60 9.80
N ASN A 223 10.97 12.19 8.72
CA ASN A 223 12.41 12.44 8.54
C ASN A 223 12.94 13.30 9.68
N TYR A 224 12.32 14.45 9.91
CA TYR A 224 12.73 15.36 11.01
C TYR A 224 12.73 14.64 12.37
N CYS A 225 11.69 13.85 12.66
CA CYS A 225 11.61 13.13 13.94
C CYS A 225 12.63 11.99 14.07
N ASN A 226 13.07 11.39 12.98
CA ASN A 226 14.10 10.34 13.00
C ASN A 226 15.52 10.92 13.22
N ASP A 227 15.72 12.21 12.98
CA ASP A 227 16.98 12.93 13.18
C ASP A 227 17.08 13.60 14.58
N LEU A 228 16.04 13.48 15.43
CA LEU A 228 15.98 13.97 16.81
C LEU A 228 16.60 13.01 17.83
#